data_e61aa0e65df1d328363854a7aadf103f
#
_entry.id   e61aa0e65df1d328363854a7aadf103f
#
_cell.length_a   1.000
_cell.length_b   1.000
_cell.length_c   1.000
_cell.angle_alpha   90.00
_cell.angle_beta   90.00
_cell.angle_gamma   90.00
#
_symmetry.space_group_name_H-M   'P 1'
#
loop_
_entity.id
_entity.type
_entity.pdbx_description
1 polymer ?
#
loop_
_entity_poly.entity_id
_entity_poly.type
_entity_poly.pdbx_seq_one_letter_code
_entity_poly.pdbx_strand_id
1 'polypeptide(L)'
;MDYAPQSLYSKPNYYWPLMDNAFRKVAFEKGVHVRLMMSRWNHTWTEFYSHLYSLQDFNSSLTRGSIEVRLFQVPDYNISVPYSRVNHNKYMVTDNTAFITTSNWSADYYTDTAGISFVIQGENSAEQSQIVNDVSGVFLRDWNSQYSKSIYDFDIHGNPKN
;
A
#
# COMPACT_ATOMS: atom_id res chain seq x y z
N MET A 1 -4.23 4.42 -0.94
CA MET A 1 -4.30 3.79 0.41
C MET A 1 -3.19 4.38 1.25
N ASP A 2 -3.46 4.65 2.53
CA ASP A 2 -2.41 5.00 3.48
C ASP A 2 -1.96 3.75 4.21
N TYR A 3 -0.67 3.71 4.55
CA TYR A 3 -0.04 2.62 5.28
C TYR A 3 0.87 3.18 6.37
N ALA A 4 0.69 2.70 7.59
CA ALA A 4 1.60 2.98 8.70
C ALA A 4 1.55 1.86 9.75
N PRO A 5 2.69 1.41 10.29
CA PRO A 5 2.73 0.43 11.38
C PRO A 5 2.43 1.05 12.74
N GLN A 6 1.45 1.94 12.78
CA GLN A 6 1.04 2.68 13.99
C GLN A 6 -0.40 3.16 13.88
N SER A 7 -0.95 3.65 15.00
CA SER A 7 -2.16 4.47 15.00
C SER A 7 -1.87 5.85 14.44
N LEU A 8 -2.84 6.45 13.73
CA LEU A 8 -2.71 7.78 13.15
C LEU A 8 -3.53 8.82 13.93
N TYR A 9 -4.69 8.45 14.42
CA TYR A 9 -5.66 9.36 15.02
C TYR A 9 -5.78 9.21 16.55
N SER A 10 -5.45 8.04 17.08
CA SER A 10 -5.44 7.78 18.54
C SER A 10 -4.35 8.57 19.24
N LYS A 11 -4.65 9.04 20.47
CA LYS A 11 -3.68 9.77 21.30
C LYS A 11 -3.56 9.12 22.68
N PRO A 12 -2.36 8.73 23.14
CA PRO A 12 -1.09 8.78 22.39
C PRO A 12 -1.07 7.80 21.22
N ASN A 13 -0.26 8.08 20.20
CA ASN A 13 -0.03 7.13 19.13
C ASN A 13 0.62 5.87 19.69
N TYR A 14 0.27 4.71 19.13
CA TYR A 14 0.85 3.44 19.52
C TYR A 14 1.35 2.65 18.30
N TYR A 15 2.35 1.82 18.52
CA TYR A 15 2.95 0.98 17.51
C TYR A 15 2.04 -0.24 17.22
N TRP A 16 1.78 -0.49 15.92
CA TRP A 16 0.92 -1.56 15.45
C TRP A 16 1.48 -2.20 14.18
N PRO A 17 2.43 -3.12 14.33
CA PRO A 17 3.20 -3.64 13.19
C PRO A 17 2.57 -4.85 12.49
N LEU A 18 1.29 -5.17 12.67
CA LEU A 18 0.72 -6.43 12.18
C LEU A 18 0.92 -6.62 10.68
N MET A 19 0.62 -5.62 9.87
CA MET A 19 0.80 -5.67 8.42
C MET A 19 2.29 -5.63 8.04
N ASP A 20 3.07 -4.77 8.68
CA ASP A 20 4.51 -4.64 8.45
C ASP A 20 5.24 -5.97 8.71
N ASN A 21 4.96 -6.58 9.85
CA ASN A 21 5.51 -7.90 10.20
C ASN A 21 5.08 -8.99 9.22
N ALA A 22 3.82 -8.96 8.77
CA ALA A 22 3.32 -9.94 7.81
C ALA A 22 4.05 -9.83 6.46
N PHE A 23 4.26 -8.62 5.94
CA PHE A 23 5.01 -8.41 4.69
C PHE A 23 6.45 -8.89 4.79
N ARG A 24 7.16 -8.50 5.86
CA ARG A 24 8.54 -8.95 6.09
C ARG A 24 8.61 -10.46 6.21
N LYS A 25 7.71 -11.05 6.99
CA LYS A 25 7.67 -12.49 7.22
C LYS A 25 7.45 -13.29 5.94
N VAL A 26 6.47 -12.93 5.12
CA VAL A 26 6.18 -13.69 3.88
C VAL A 26 7.29 -13.51 2.85
N ALA A 27 7.88 -12.32 2.75
CA ALA A 27 9.02 -12.10 1.85
C ALA A 27 10.24 -12.92 2.30
N PHE A 28 10.56 -12.92 3.59
CA PHE A 28 11.73 -13.60 4.15
C PHE A 28 11.55 -15.13 4.17
N GLU A 29 10.46 -15.62 4.78
CA GLU A 29 10.26 -17.05 5.01
C GLU A 29 9.75 -17.78 3.76
N LYS A 30 8.92 -17.15 2.96
CA LYS A 30 8.23 -17.79 1.83
C LYS A 30 8.75 -17.37 0.46
N GLY A 31 9.63 -16.37 0.40
CA GLY A 31 10.14 -15.86 -0.87
C GLY A 31 9.06 -15.11 -1.70
N VAL A 32 8.06 -14.54 -1.05
CA VAL A 32 6.99 -13.79 -1.72
C VAL A 32 7.51 -12.43 -2.20
N HIS A 33 7.09 -12.02 -3.39
CA HIS A 33 7.34 -10.68 -3.92
C HIS A 33 6.18 -9.76 -3.51
N VAL A 34 6.43 -8.87 -2.55
CA VAL A 34 5.47 -7.90 -2.05
C VAL A 34 5.62 -6.58 -2.81
N ARG A 35 4.53 -6.04 -3.32
CA ARG A 35 4.46 -4.72 -3.95
C ARG A 35 3.47 -3.85 -3.19
N LEU A 36 3.97 -2.82 -2.55
CA LEU A 36 3.15 -1.86 -1.81
C LEU A 36 3.08 -0.53 -2.57
N MET A 37 1.86 -0.08 -2.87
CA MET A 37 1.63 1.23 -3.48
C MET A 37 0.78 2.09 -2.55
N MET A 38 1.36 3.17 -2.05
CA MET A 38 0.68 4.15 -1.21
C MET A 38 0.34 5.41 -2.02
N SER A 39 -0.76 6.08 -1.68
CA SER A 39 -1.07 7.39 -2.25
C SER A 39 -0.10 8.44 -1.74
N ARG A 40 0.36 9.31 -2.65
CA ARG A 40 1.06 10.54 -2.31
C ARG A 40 0.23 11.74 -2.75
N TRP A 41 -0.07 12.63 -1.82
CA TRP A 41 -0.87 13.83 -2.06
C TRP A 41 -0.55 14.92 -1.01
N ASN A 42 -1.19 16.08 -1.10
CA ASN A 42 -0.87 17.25 -0.25
C ASN A 42 -1.03 17.00 1.26
N HIS A 43 -1.79 15.98 1.67
CA HIS A 43 -2.01 15.63 3.07
C HIS A 43 -1.27 14.35 3.49
N THR A 44 -0.34 13.84 2.68
CA THR A 44 0.52 12.72 3.08
C THR A 44 1.43 13.15 4.22
N TRP A 45 1.38 12.43 5.34
CA TRP A 45 2.20 12.74 6.50
C TRP A 45 3.65 12.33 6.27
N THR A 46 4.57 13.17 6.75
CA THR A 46 6.02 12.96 6.55
C THR A 46 6.53 11.67 7.20
N GLU A 47 5.92 11.26 8.32
CA GLU A 47 6.28 10.04 9.03
C GLU A 47 6.10 8.76 8.19
N PHE A 48 5.19 8.77 7.22
CA PHE A 48 4.98 7.61 6.34
C PHE A 48 6.23 7.24 5.56
N TYR A 49 7.02 8.22 5.14
CA TYR A 49 8.22 7.97 4.34
C TYR A 49 9.25 7.13 5.08
N SER A 50 9.49 7.40 6.35
CA SER A 50 10.41 6.61 7.18
C SER A 50 9.97 5.15 7.30
N HIS A 51 8.67 4.89 7.47
CA HIS A 51 8.13 3.54 7.52
C HIS A 51 8.26 2.82 6.18
N LEU A 52 7.94 3.50 5.09
CA LEU A 52 8.05 2.97 3.73
C LEU A 52 9.51 2.66 3.36
N TYR A 53 10.45 3.53 3.72
CA TYR A 53 11.88 3.28 3.56
C TYR A 53 12.32 2.04 4.34
N SER A 54 11.94 1.94 5.62
CA SER A 54 12.27 0.77 6.44
C SER A 54 11.75 -0.54 5.83
N LEU A 55 10.57 -0.50 5.21
CA LEU A 55 10.01 -1.66 4.54
C LEU A 55 10.78 -2.00 3.26
N GLN A 56 11.08 -1.00 2.42
CA GLN A 56 11.84 -1.16 1.17
C GLN A 56 13.27 -1.64 1.44
N ASP A 57 13.96 -1.06 2.42
CA ASP A 57 15.37 -1.36 2.73
C ASP A 57 15.57 -2.75 3.31
N PHE A 58 14.49 -3.39 3.78
CA PHE A 58 14.53 -4.79 4.21
C PHE A 58 14.95 -5.75 3.10
N ASN A 59 14.82 -5.35 1.83
CA ASN A 59 15.31 -6.12 0.67
C ASN A 59 16.78 -6.51 0.78
N SER A 60 17.61 -5.69 1.42
CA SER A 60 19.04 -5.99 1.60
C SER A 60 19.30 -7.26 2.40
N SER A 61 18.31 -7.70 3.19
CA SER A 61 18.36 -8.91 4.02
C SER A 61 17.69 -10.12 3.35
N LEU A 62 17.09 -9.96 2.17
CA LEU A 62 16.35 -11.02 1.48
C LEU A 62 17.24 -11.76 0.51
N THR A 63 17.24 -13.08 0.59
CA THR A 63 17.89 -13.98 -0.39
C THR A 63 16.92 -14.49 -1.44
N ARG A 64 15.62 -14.44 -1.13
CA ARG A 64 14.50 -14.80 -1.98
C ARG A 64 13.36 -13.82 -1.69
N GLY A 65 12.43 -13.66 -2.61
CA GLY A 65 11.37 -12.69 -2.47
C GLY A 65 11.86 -11.25 -2.60
N SER A 66 10.94 -10.30 -2.45
CA SER A 66 11.25 -8.87 -2.47
C SER A 66 10.15 -8.06 -1.78
N ILE A 67 10.48 -6.84 -1.37
CA ILE A 67 9.50 -5.83 -0.98
C ILE A 67 9.80 -4.58 -1.79
N GLU A 68 8.88 -4.21 -2.68
CA GLU A 68 8.97 -3.00 -3.48
C GLU A 68 7.90 -2.00 -3.05
N VAL A 69 8.32 -0.76 -2.81
CA VAL A 69 7.42 0.31 -2.37
C VAL A 69 7.40 1.42 -3.42
N ARG A 70 6.19 1.80 -3.83
CA ARG A 70 5.95 2.93 -4.73
C ARG A 70 4.90 3.88 -4.17
N LEU A 71 5.02 5.12 -4.58
CA LEU A 71 4.06 6.18 -4.29
C LEU A 71 3.31 6.53 -5.56
N PHE A 72 1.97 6.53 -5.48
CA PHE A 72 1.12 6.94 -6.60
C PHE A 72 0.64 8.37 -6.39
N GLN A 73 0.98 9.24 -7.32
CA GLN A 73 0.59 10.64 -7.29
C GLN A 73 -0.36 10.95 -8.44
N VAL A 74 -1.63 11.22 -8.10
CA VAL A 74 -2.61 11.67 -9.08
C VAL A 74 -2.17 13.03 -9.63
N PRO A 75 -2.13 13.24 -10.96
CA PRO A 75 -1.66 14.48 -11.54
C PRO A 75 -2.56 15.66 -11.16
N ASP A 76 -1.91 16.80 -10.91
CA ASP A 76 -2.58 18.08 -10.74
C ASP A 76 -2.70 18.76 -12.11
N TYR A 77 -3.93 18.97 -12.56
CA TYR A 77 -4.23 19.65 -13.82
C TYR A 77 -4.47 21.16 -13.62
N ASN A 78 -3.81 21.78 -12.64
CA ASN A 78 -3.98 23.19 -12.27
C ASN A 78 -5.40 23.56 -11.80
N ILE A 79 -6.19 22.56 -11.38
CA ILE A 79 -7.51 22.75 -10.78
C ILE A 79 -7.40 22.37 -9.31
N SER A 80 -7.46 23.36 -8.42
CA SER A 80 -7.47 23.09 -6.99
C SER A 80 -8.88 22.77 -6.54
N VAL A 81 -9.09 21.51 -6.13
CA VAL A 81 -10.29 21.07 -5.42
C VAL A 81 -9.82 20.54 -4.06
N PRO A 82 -10.27 21.13 -2.95
CA PRO A 82 -9.87 20.69 -1.62
C PRO A 82 -10.10 19.19 -1.42
N TYR A 83 -9.13 18.52 -0.80
CA TYR A 83 -9.16 17.09 -0.49
C TYR A 83 -9.38 16.15 -1.70
N SER A 84 -9.01 16.59 -2.89
CA SER A 84 -9.03 15.79 -4.12
C SER A 84 -7.63 15.35 -4.55
N ARG A 85 -7.53 14.70 -5.71
CA ARG A 85 -6.27 14.24 -6.30
C ARG A 85 -5.54 13.21 -5.43
N VAL A 86 -6.29 12.26 -4.91
CA VAL A 86 -5.78 11.13 -4.14
C VAL A 86 -6.21 9.81 -4.78
N ASN A 87 -5.31 8.85 -4.87
CA ASN A 87 -5.66 7.46 -5.14
C ASN A 87 -6.20 6.84 -3.84
N HIS A 88 -7.52 6.73 -3.74
CA HIS A 88 -8.20 6.34 -2.50
C HIS A 88 -8.55 4.85 -2.44
N ASN A 89 -8.03 4.05 -3.33
CA ASN A 89 -8.27 2.60 -3.37
C ASN A 89 -7.63 1.89 -2.17
N LYS A 90 -8.37 0.94 -1.58
CA LYS A 90 -7.88 0.08 -0.51
C LYS A 90 -8.18 -1.36 -0.88
N TYR A 91 -7.18 -2.04 -1.39
CA TYR A 91 -7.28 -3.44 -1.77
C TYR A 91 -5.90 -4.10 -1.76
N MET A 92 -5.91 -5.40 -1.71
CA MET A 92 -4.77 -6.26 -1.94
C MET A 92 -5.16 -7.35 -2.94
N VAL A 93 -4.24 -7.75 -3.77
CA VAL A 93 -4.41 -8.90 -4.66
C VAL A 93 -3.18 -9.79 -4.53
N THR A 94 -3.42 -11.09 -4.47
CA THR A 94 -2.41 -12.16 -4.54
C THR A 94 -2.61 -12.96 -5.82
N ASP A 95 -1.85 -14.04 -5.99
CA ASP A 95 -1.96 -14.89 -7.18
C ASP A 95 -3.38 -15.47 -7.37
N ASN A 96 -4.13 -15.67 -6.29
CA ASN A 96 -5.45 -16.31 -6.34
C ASN A 96 -6.52 -15.62 -5.48
N THR A 97 -6.23 -14.49 -4.84
CA THR A 97 -7.18 -13.84 -3.93
C THR A 97 -7.19 -12.33 -4.12
N ALA A 98 -8.37 -11.74 -4.22
CA ALA A 98 -8.58 -10.31 -4.12
C ALA A 98 -9.25 -9.97 -2.77
N PHE A 99 -8.68 -8.98 -2.08
CA PHE A 99 -9.21 -8.40 -0.85
C PHE A 99 -9.50 -6.92 -1.10
N ILE A 100 -10.75 -6.52 -1.01
CA ILE A 100 -11.21 -5.13 -1.24
C ILE A 100 -11.82 -4.63 0.07
N THR A 101 -11.41 -3.47 0.53
CA THR A 101 -11.78 -2.95 1.85
C THR A 101 -12.04 -1.45 1.84
N THR A 102 -12.72 -0.97 2.88
CA THR A 102 -12.85 0.47 3.16
C THR A 102 -11.72 1.00 4.03
N SER A 103 -10.90 0.13 4.64
CA SER A 103 -9.90 0.46 5.65
C SER A 103 -8.54 0.80 5.02
N ASN A 104 -7.93 1.93 5.44
CA ASN A 104 -6.50 2.13 5.28
C ASN A 104 -5.73 1.15 6.18
N TRP A 105 -4.43 0.98 5.91
CA TRP A 105 -3.61 0.01 6.63
C TRP A 105 -2.82 0.68 7.75
N SER A 106 -3.57 1.15 8.75
CA SER A 106 -3.08 1.66 10.04
C SER A 106 -3.97 1.14 11.17
N ALA A 107 -3.48 1.18 12.40
CA ALA A 107 -4.15 0.59 13.55
C ALA A 107 -5.60 1.01 13.71
N ASP A 108 -5.87 2.31 13.64
CA ASP A 108 -7.20 2.89 13.94
C ASP A 108 -8.32 2.32 13.05
N TYR A 109 -7.98 1.91 11.81
CA TYR A 109 -8.94 1.29 10.90
C TYR A 109 -9.30 -0.16 11.26
N TYR A 110 -8.54 -0.79 12.16
CA TYR A 110 -8.76 -2.17 12.61
C TYR A 110 -9.16 -2.27 14.08
N THR A 111 -8.93 -1.21 14.87
CA THR A 111 -9.22 -1.19 16.31
C THR A 111 -10.38 -0.26 16.67
N ASP A 112 -10.55 0.85 15.94
CA ASP A 112 -11.43 1.94 16.36
C ASP A 112 -12.46 2.33 15.28
N THR A 113 -12.37 1.77 14.07
CA THR A 113 -13.25 2.12 12.96
C THR A 113 -14.00 0.90 12.44
N ALA A 114 -15.31 1.03 12.26
CA ALA A 114 -16.11 0.03 11.56
C ALA A 114 -15.89 0.14 10.04
N GLY A 115 -15.76 -1.00 9.37
CA GLY A 115 -15.58 -1.08 7.93
C GLY A 115 -16.15 -2.37 7.37
N ILE A 116 -16.14 -2.48 6.05
CA ILE A 116 -16.54 -3.70 5.34
C ILE A 116 -15.41 -4.13 4.41
N SER A 117 -15.27 -5.44 4.24
CA SER A 117 -14.30 -6.02 3.32
C SER A 117 -14.90 -7.20 2.57
N PHE A 118 -14.43 -7.39 1.34
CA PHE A 118 -14.73 -8.55 0.52
C PHE A 118 -13.45 -9.34 0.28
N VAL A 119 -13.54 -10.67 0.43
CA VAL A 119 -12.48 -11.62 0.06
C VAL A 119 -13.01 -12.49 -1.05
N ILE A 120 -12.35 -12.51 -2.19
CA ILE A 120 -12.71 -13.29 -3.36
C ILE A 120 -11.56 -14.24 -3.66
N GLN A 121 -11.83 -15.54 -3.58
CA GLN A 121 -10.85 -16.61 -3.85
C GLN A 121 -11.06 -17.16 -5.25
N GLY A 122 -10.11 -16.96 -6.14
CA GLY A 122 -10.21 -17.29 -7.56
C GLY A 122 -10.32 -18.78 -7.86
N GLU A 123 -9.84 -19.63 -6.96
CA GLU A 123 -9.88 -21.09 -7.11
C GLU A 123 -11.28 -21.70 -6.97
N ASN A 124 -12.28 -20.95 -6.52
CA ASN A 124 -13.63 -21.45 -6.28
C ASN A 124 -14.48 -21.50 -7.56
N SER A 125 -14.23 -20.63 -8.54
CA SER A 125 -14.91 -20.64 -9.84
C SER A 125 -14.14 -19.85 -10.90
N ALA A 126 -14.50 -20.04 -12.17
CA ALA A 126 -13.92 -19.29 -13.29
C ALA A 126 -14.22 -17.78 -13.18
N GLU A 127 -15.43 -17.41 -12.75
CA GLU A 127 -15.84 -16.02 -12.57
C GLU A 127 -15.05 -15.35 -11.44
N GLN A 128 -14.80 -16.07 -10.34
CA GLN A 128 -13.98 -15.55 -9.24
C GLN A 128 -12.51 -15.40 -9.66
N SER A 129 -11.97 -16.35 -10.44
CA SER A 129 -10.63 -16.23 -11.05
C SER A 129 -10.55 -15.00 -11.95
N GLN A 130 -11.60 -14.74 -12.75
CA GLN A 130 -11.65 -13.54 -13.59
C GLN A 130 -11.62 -12.25 -12.77
N ILE A 131 -12.39 -12.17 -11.67
CA ILE A 131 -12.38 -11.00 -10.78
C ILE A 131 -10.99 -10.75 -10.18
N VAL A 132 -10.31 -11.81 -9.72
CA VAL A 132 -8.93 -11.69 -9.18
C VAL A 132 -7.98 -11.16 -10.25
N ASN A 133 -8.09 -11.66 -11.49
CA ASN A 133 -7.28 -11.20 -12.62
C ASN A 133 -7.57 -9.73 -12.97
N ASP A 134 -8.83 -9.31 -12.95
CA ASP A 134 -9.23 -7.93 -13.23
C ASP A 134 -8.68 -6.97 -12.16
N VAL A 135 -8.77 -7.33 -10.88
CA VAL A 135 -8.18 -6.53 -9.77
C VAL A 135 -6.67 -6.47 -9.90
N SER A 136 -6.02 -7.59 -10.26
CA SER A 136 -4.58 -7.62 -10.54
C SER A 136 -4.22 -6.71 -11.72
N GLY A 137 -5.03 -6.74 -12.78
CA GLY A 137 -4.87 -5.85 -13.94
C GLY A 137 -4.94 -4.37 -13.57
N VAL A 138 -5.87 -3.98 -12.70
CA VAL A 138 -5.96 -2.60 -12.15
C VAL A 138 -4.68 -2.24 -11.38
N PHE A 139 -4.21 -3.13 -10.50
CA PHE A 139 -2.97 -2.89 -9.76
C PHE A 139 -1.78 -2.70 -10.70
N LEU A 140 -1.59 -3.60 -11.66
CA LEU A 140 -0.46 -3.56 -12.59
C LEU A 140 -0.50 -2.34 -13.51
N ARG A 141 -1.68 -1.91 -13.95
CA ARG A 141 -1.85 -0.67 -14.70
C ARG A 141 -1.33 0.52 -13.91
N ASP A 142 -1.74 0.65 -12.65
CA ASP A 142 -1.36 1.76 -11.80
C ASP A 142 0.11 1.68 -11.40
N TRP A 143 0.60 0.48 -11.06
CA TRP A 143 2.00 0.21 -10.73
C TRP A 143 2.97 0.59 -11.84
N ASN A 144 2.62 0.31 -13.10
CA ASN A 144 3.45 0.57 -14.26
C ASN A 144 3.22 1.96 -14.90
N SER A 145 2.32 2.76 -14.33
CA SER A 145 2.01 4.08 -14.86
C SER A 145 3.12 5.10 -14.56
N GLN A 146 3.15 6.18 -15.35
CA GLN A 146 4.05 7.32 -15.10
C GLN A 146 3.80 8.04 -13.77
N TYR A 147 2.65 7.79 -13.14
CA TYR A 147 2.24 8.38 -11.86
C TYR A 147 2.73 7.60 -10.65
N SER A 148 3.26 6.40 -10.87
CA SER A 148 3.85 5.54 -9.86
C SER A 148 5.36 5.77 -9.80
N LYS A 149 5.85 6.23 -8.67
CA LYS A 149 7.25 6.58 -8.42
C LYS A 149 7.84 5.68 -7.36
N SER A 150 9.12 5.34 -7.49
CA SER A 150 9.84 4.61 -6.44
C SER A 150 9.85 5.43 -5.16
N ILE A 151 9.83 4.77 -3.99
CA ILE A 151 10.07 5.46 -2.72
C ILE A 151 11.44 6.15 -2.72
N TYR A 152 12.41 5.61 -3.43
CA TYR A 152 13.76 6.18 -3.53
C TYR A 152 13.85 7.48 -4.34
N ASP A 153 12.81 7.84 -5.10
CA ASP A 153 12.73 9.14 -5.78
C ASP A 153 12.44 10.30 -4.81
N PHE A 154 12.21 10.00 -3.54
CA PHE A 154 11.92 10.97 -2.48
C PHE A 154 12.94 10.81 -1.34
N ASP A 155 13.10 11.82 -0.50
CA ASP A 155 13.82 11.71 0.76
C ASP A 155 12.91 11.20 1.90
N ILE A 156 13.46 11.02 3.08
CA ILE A 156 12.70 10.56 4.27
C ILE A 156 11.67 11.57 4.78
N HIS A 157 11.62 12.75 4.23
CA HIS A 157 10.65 13.81 4.51
C HIS A 157 9.63 13.97 3.39
N GLY A 158 9.76 13.18 2.30
CA GLY A 158 8.86 13.19 1.16
C GLY A 158 9.17 14.24 0.10
N ASN A 159 10.34 14.90 0.17
CA ASN A 159 10.77 15.80 -0.88
C ASN A 159 11.32 15.01 -2.07
N PRO A 160 10.99 15.38 -3.32
CA PRO A 160 11.59 14.75 -4.48
C PRO A 160 13.12 14.92 -4.46
N LYS A 161 13.84 13.86 -4.80
CA LYS A 161 15.27 13.91 -5.06
C LYS A 161 15.52 14.32 -6.52
N ASN A 162 16.50 15.17 -6.71
CA ASN A 162 16.98 15.59 -8.05
C ASN A 162 17.81 14.49 -8.70
#